data_d0815137597eaef15eaff05277bfa9d3
#
_entry.id   d0815137597eaef15eaff05277bfa9d3
#
_cell.length_a   1.000
_cell.length_b   1.000
_cell.length_c   1.000
_cell.angle_alpha   90.00
_cell.angle_beta   90.00
_cell.angle_gamma   90.00
#
_symmetry.space_group_name_H-M   'P 1'
#
loop_
_entity.id
_entity.type
_entity.pdbx_description
1 polymer ?
#
loop_
_entity_poly.entity_id
_entity_poly.type
_entity_poly.pdbx_seq_one_letter_code
_entity_poly.pdbx_strand_id
1 'polypeptide(L)'
;MKKLYLLIYYGFATHLPGSYMPVVGRMSNAIRVFCAKRIFKKCGKITTIDRHVYFGNGSEIEIGDYSGIGENCVVPHNTRICRYVMMAPEVHIVANNHKFADTSIPMCFQKAEQTHLPTTIGDDCWIGVRSILTPGHTIGQGSIIAAGSVVTHDVQPYTIVGGNPAKPIRSRFGR
;
A
#
# COMPACT_ATOMS: atom_id res chain seq x y z
N MET A 1 16.87 -5.54 -17.21
CA MET A 1 15.63 -4.86 -17.67
C MET A 1 14.87 -4.17 -16.51
N LYS A 2 14.65 -4.82 -15.35
CA LYS A 2 13.91 -4.24 -14.22
C LYS A 2 14.50 -2.91 -13.72
N LYS A 3 15.84 -2.79 -13.61
CA LYS A 3 16.52 -1.55 -13.20
C LYS A 3 16.22 -0.37 -14.14
N LEU A 4 16.07 -0.62 -15.44
CA LEU A 4 15.71 0.42 -16.41
C LEU A 4 14.30 0.97 -16.14
N TYR A 5 13.31 0.10 -15.87
CA TYR A 5 11.95 0.52 -15.56
C TYR A 5 11.85 1.26 -14.22
N LEU A 6 12.70 0.91 -13.24
CA LEU A 6 12.82 1.68 -11.99
C LEU A 6 13.38 3.09 -12.25
N LEU A 7 14.40 3.19 -13.09
CA LEU A 7 14.95 4.50 -13.47
C LEU A 7 13.90 5.37 -14.19
N ILE A 8 13.17 4.79 -15.15
CA ILE A 8 12.09 5.48 -15.86
C ILE A 8 10.97 5.88 -14.90
N TYR A 9 10.60 4.98 -13.97
CA TYR A 9 9.54 5.26 -13.02
C TYR A 9 9.91 6.41 -12.07
N TYR A 10 11.03 6.29 -11.36
CA TYR A 10 11.42 7.30 -10.36
C TYR A 10 11.99 8.57 -10.96
N GLY A 11 12.68 8.49 -12.10
CA GLY A 11 13.26 9.66 -12.77
C GLY A 11 12.25 10.47 -13.60
N PHE A 12 11.14 9.84 -14.02
CA PHE A 12 10.20 10.50 -14.93
C PHE A 12 8.74 10.23 -14.59
N ALA A 13 8.28 8.96 -14.64
CA ALA A 13 6.85 8.62 -14.64
C ALA A 13 6.11 9.07 -13.38
N THR A 14 6.76 8.97 -12.21
CA THR A 14 6.18 9.38 -10.92
C THR A 14 5.93 10.88 -10.80
N HIS A 15 6.65 11.71 -11.59
CA HIS A 15 6.52 13.16 -11.59
C HIS A 15 5.49 13.69 -12.61
N LEU A 16 4.96 12.81 -13.46
CA LEU A 16 3.91 13.17 -14.41
C LEU A 16 2.61 13.56 -13.66
N PRO A 17 1.73 14.33 -14.31
CA PRO A 17 0.45 14.77 -13.74
C PRO A 17 -0.34 13.62 -13.12
N GLY A 18 -1.13 13.93 -12.05
CA GLY A 18 -1.98 12.96 -11.36
C GLY A 18 -2.96 12.26 -12.31
N SER A 19 -3.34 11.05 -11.97
CA SER A 19 -4.15 10.15 -12.84
C SER A 19 -5.53 10.71 -13.18
N TYR A 20 -6.07 11.55 -12.32
CA TYR A 20 -7.40 12.16 -12.48
C TYR A 20 -7.36 13.54 -13.17
N MET A 21 -6.17 14.03 -13.56
CA MET A 21 -6.06 15.29 -14.28
C MET A 21 -6.71 15.16 -15.68
N PRO A 22 -7.58 16.09 -16.06
CA PRO A 22 -8.19 16.05 -17.39
C PRO A 22 -7.15 15.95 -18.51
N VAL A 23 -7.47 15.22 -19.58
CA VAL A 23 -6.67 15.00 -20.79
C VAL A 23 -5.39 14.21 -20.55
N VAL A 24 -4.44 14.71 -19.75
CA VAL A 24 -3.10 14.12 -19.60
C VAL A 24 -3.03 13.01 -18.54
N GLY A 25 -3.96 12.98 -17.59
CA GLY A 25 -3.92 12.05 -16.46
C GLY A 25 -3.96 10.58 -16.88
N ARG A 26 -4.77 10.24 -17.88
CA ARG A 26 -4.85 8.87 -18.43
C ARG A 26 -3.53 8.41 -19.02
N MET A 27 -2.85 9.26 -19.79
CA MET A 27 -1.54 8.95 -20.36
C MET A 27 -0.49 8.79 -19.25
N SER A 28 -0.46 9.72 -18.30
CA SER A 28 0.43 9.68 -17.16
C SER A 28 0.27 8.40 -16.35
N ASN A 29 -0.98 8.02 -16.05
CA ASN A 29 -1.30 6.76 -15.39
C ASN A 29 -0.84 5.54 -16.22
N ALA A 30 -1.11 5.53 -17.53
CA ALA A 30 -0.72 4.42 -18.39
C ALA A 30 0.79 4.17 -18.37
N ILE A 31 1.60 5.22 -18.36
CA ILE A 31 3.07 5.14 -18.27
C ILE A 31 3.48 4.55 -16.92
N ARG A 32 2.92 5.03 -15.80
CA ARG A 32 3.21 4.50 -14.46
C ARG A 32 2.82 3.03 -14.33
N VAL A 33 1.63 2.66 -14.78
CA VAL A 33 1.14 1.27 -14.81
C VAL A 33 2.02 0.39 -15.69
N PHE A 34 2.46 0.88 -16.84
CA PHE A 34 3.37 0.16 -17.73
C PHE A 34 4.71 -0.16 -17.03
N CYS A 35 5.29 0.79 -16.30
CA CYS A 35 6.51 0.57 -15.51
C CYS A 35 6.25 -0.47 -14.39
N ALA A 36 5.19 -0.28 -13.61
CA ALA A 36 4.85 -1.15 -12.51
C ALA A 36 4.66 -2.62 -12.92
N LYS A 37 4.00 -2.86 -14.03
CA LYS A 37 3.84 -4.23 -14.61
C LYS A 37 5.16 -4.94 -14.89
N ARG A 38 6.26 -4.21 -15.03
CA ARG A 38 7.60 -4.76 -15.29
C ARG A 38 8.48 -4.78 -14.04
N ILE A 39 8.06 -4.08 -13.01
CA ILE A 39 8.78 -3.94 -11.73
C ILE A 39 8.22 -4.94 -10.71
N PHE A 40 6.91 -5.02 -10.53
CA PHE A 40 6.27 -5.84 -9.51
C PHE A 40 6.43 -7.34 -9.78
N LYS A 41 6.36 -8.14 -8.73
CA LYS A 41 6.38 -9.61 -8.79
C LYS A 41 5.17 -10.15 -9.55
N LYS A 42 3.98 -9.64 -9.18
CA LYS A 42 2.72 -9.88 -9.90
C LYS A 42 1.96 -8.59 -10.05
N CYS A 43 1.42 -8.36 -11.22
CA CYS A 43 0.65 -7.17 -11.53
C CYS A 43 -0.49 -7.52 -12.49
N GLY A 44 -1.71 -7.46 -11.97
CA GLY A 44 -2.94 -7.67 -12.74
C GLY A 44 -3.32 -6.49 -13.66
N LYS A 45 -4.57 -6.45 -14.05
CA LYS A 45 -5.18 -5.31 -14.76
C LYS A 45 -5.50 -4.19 -13.79
N ILE A 46 -4.46 -3.55 -13.25
CA ILE A 46 -4.62 -2.48 -12.26
C ILE A 46 -5.22 -1.22 -12.88
N THR A 47 -5.99 -0.49 -12.09
CA THR A 47 -6.67 0.75 -12.53
C THR A 47 -5.74 1.94 -12.48
N THR A 48 -5.02 2.09 -11.39
CA THR A 48 -4.25 3.30 -11.11
C THR A 48 -2.98 3.00 -10.32
N ILE A 49 -1.89 3.64 -10.74
CA ILE A 49 -0.76 4.00 -9.88
C ILE A 49 -0.62 5.50 -10.01
N ASP A 50 -0.95 6.23 -8.95
CA ASP A 50 -0.93 7.67 -9.03
C ASP A 50 0.48 8.24 -8.88
N ARG A 51 0.63 9.56 -8.97
CA ARG A 51 1.94 10.18 -8.88
C ARG A 51 2.53 10.01 -7.48
N HIS A 52 3.86 10.06 -7.42
CA HIS A 52 4.65 9.99 -6.19
C HIS A 52 4.42 8.73 -5.32
N VAL A 53 3.88 7.65 -5.89
CA VAL A 53 3.83 6.38 -5.18
C VAL A 53 5.24 5.83 -5.03
N TYR A 54 5.65 5.58 -3.79
CA TYR A 54 6.94 5.00 -3.47
C TYR A 54 6.80 3.52 -3.11
N PHE A 55 7.52 2.65 -3.81
CA PHE A 55 7.48 1.20 -3.59
C PHE A 55 8.87 0.55 -3.58
N GLY A 56 9.93 1.34 -3.40
CA GLY A 56 11.31 0.83 -3.40
C GLY A 56 11.66 0.13 -4.70
N ASN A 57 12.20 -1.09 -4.62
CA ASN A 57 12.51 -1.88 -5.81
C ASN A 57 11.31 -2.67 -6.37
N GLY A 58 10.19 -2.73 -5.66
CA GLY A 58 8.92 -3.37 -6.05
C GLY A 58 8.98 -4.88 -6.33
N SER A 59 10.12 -5.54 -6.06
CA SER A 59 10.37 -6.92 -6.55
C SER A 59 9.50 -7.99 -5.91
N GLU A 60 8.94 -7.73 -4.75
CA GLU A 60 8.10 -8.67 -4.00
C GLU A 60 6.64 -8.20 -3.87
N ILE A 61 6.29 -7.07 -4.48
CA ILE A 61 4.92 -6.56 -4.47
C ILE A 61 4.05 -7.38 -5.41
N GLU A 62 2.87 -7.75 -4.92
CA GLU A 62 1.81 -8.35 -5.72
C GLU A 62 0.58 -7.43 -5.69
N ILE A 63 -0.01 -7.15 -6.86
CA ILE A 63 -1.24 -6.36 -6.97
C ILE A 63 -2.21 -7.03 -7.95
N GLY A 64 -3.44 -7.21 -7.49
CA GLY A 64 -4.52 -7.87 -8.24
C GLY A 64 -5.26 -6.94 -9.18
N ASP A 65 -6.18 -7.55 -9.95
CA ASP A 65 -6.98 -6.85 -10.95
C ASP A 65 -7.89 -5.78 -10.31
N TYR A 66 -8.09 -4.70 -11.06
CA TYR A 66 -8.98 -3.59 -10.70
C TYR A 66 -8.61 -2.85 -9.41
N SER A 67 -7.40 -3.08 -8.90
CA SER A 67 -6.88 -2.35 -7.74
C SER A 67 -6.14 -1.09 -8.16
N GLY A 68 -6.13 -0.10 -7.28
CA GLY A 68 -5.43 1.17 -7.49
C GLY A 68 -4.71 1.65 -6.25
N ILE A 69 -3.60 2.36 -6.47
CA ILE A 69 -2.78 2.99 -5.45
C ILE A 69 -2.86 4.50 -5.63
N GLY A 70 -3.32 5.19 -4.60
CA GLY A 70 -3.48 6.65 -4.58
C GLY A 70 -2.16 7.41 -4.55
N GLU A 71 -2.27 8.72 -4.71
CA GLU A 71 -1.14 9.65 -4.72
C GLU A 71 -0.36 9.63 -3.40
N ASN A 72 0.96 9.78 -3.46
CA ASN A 72 1.86 9.84 -2.30
C ASN A 72 1.80 8.61 -1.37
N CYS A 73 1.29 7.47 -1.84
CA CYS A 73 1.31 6.25 -1.07
C CYS A 73 2.71 5.65 -0.95
N VAL A 74 2.97 5.01 0.20
CA VAL A 74 4.18 4.21 0.43
C VAL A 74 3.79 2.74 0.56
N VAL A 75 4.29 1.91 -0.36
CA VAL A 75 3.98 0.48 -0.45
C VAL A 75 5.29 -0.31 -0.42
N PRO A 76 5.68 -0.87 0.73
CA PRO A 76 6.97 -1.57 0.85
C PRO A 76 6.99 -2.91 0.11
N HIS A 77 8.19 -3.45 -0.04
CA HIS A 77 8.46 -4.67 -0.80
C HIS A 77 7.66 -5.90 -0.36
N ASN A 78 7.29 -5.99 0.89
CA ASN A 78 6.54 -7.13 1.45
C ASN A 78 5.04 -6.83 1.53
N THR A 79 4.42 -6.51 0.39
CA THR A 79 3.00 -6.13 0.34
C THR A 79 2.26 -6.93 -0.73
N ARG A 80 1.11 -7.48 -0.34
CA ARG A 80 0.15 -8.10 -1.23
C ARG A 80 -1.16 -7.30 -1.23
N ILE A 81 -1.52 -6.77 -2.38
CA ILE A 81 -2.79 -6.09 -2.62
C ILE A 81 -3.62 -7.01 -3.51
N CYS A 82 -4.77 -7.49 -3.03
CA CYS A 82 -5.65 -8.36 -3.79
C CYS A 82 -6.46 -7.56 -4.83
N ARG A 83 -7.60 -8.07 -5.29
CA ARG A 83 -8.41 -7.46 -6.35
C ARG A 83 -9.38 -6.41 -5.80
N TYR A 84 -9.75 -5.44 -6.63
CA TYR A 84 -10.77 -4.42 -6.33
C TYR A 84 -10.43 -3.54 -5.13
N VAL A 85 -9.15 -3.38 -4.80
CA VAL A 85 -8.73 -2.55 -3.68
C VAL A 85 -8.67 -1.09 -4.09
N MET A 86 -9.37 -0.24 -3.35
CA MET A 86 -9.29 1.22 -3.47
C MET A 86 -8.39 1.77 -2.36
N MET A 87 -7.19 2.21 -2.72
CA MET A 87 -6.27 2.86 -1.79
C MET A 87 -6.27 4.37 -2.06
N ALA A 88 -6.74 5.12 -1.08
CA ALA A 88 -6.79 6.58 -1.13
C ALA A 88 -5.38 7.19 -1.07
N PRO A 89 -5.22 8.50 -1.33
CA PRO A 89 -3.93 9.17 -1.22
C PRO A 89 -3.30 9.07 0.17
N GLU A 90 -1.97 9.19 0.21
CA GLU A 90 -1.17 9.30 1.43
C GLU A 90 -1.30 8.10 2.39
N VAL A 91 -1.68 6.93 1.89
CA VAL A 91 -1.65 5.69 2.68
C VAL A 91 -0.20 5.23 2.84
N HIS A 92 0.19 4.92 4.06
CA HIS A 92 1.53 4.48 4.41
C HIS A 92 1.52 3.06 4.97
N ILE A 93 2.08 2.12 4.25
CA ILE A 93 2.32 0.77 4.75
C ILE A 93 3.75 0.73 5.30
N VAL A 94 3.90 0.37 6.57
CA VAL A 94 5.22 0.30 7.23
C VAL A 94 5.88 -1.04 6.87
N ALA A 95 7.16 -1.00 6.50
CA ALA A 95 7.90 -2.19 6.08
C ALA A 95 8.31 -3.08 7.26
N ASN A 96 8.92 -2.47 8.28
CA ASN A 96 9.54 -3.17 9.41
C ASN A 96 9.45 -2.33 10.67
N ASN A 97 9.56 -2.99 11.82
CA ASN A 97 9.78 -2.36 13.11
C ASN A 97 11.27 -2.44 13.50
N HIS A 98 11.68 -1.64 14.48
CA HIS A 98 12.96 -1.80 15.14
C HIS A 98 12.83 -2.70 16.37
N LYS A 99 13.87 -3.49 16.66
CA LYS A 99 13.97 -4.17 17.93
C LYS A 99 14.18 -3.12 19.02
N PHE A 100 13.49 -3.28 20.13
CA PHE A 100 13.51 -2.34 21.24
C PHE A 100 13.50 -3.03 22.62
N ALA A 101 13.40 -4.36 22.67
CA ALA A 101 13.19 -5.10 23.90
C ALA A 101 14.46 -5.16 24.82
N ASP A 102 15.64 -5.06 24.23
CA ASP A 102 16.89 -5.03 25.00
C ASP A 102 17.16 -3.61 25.50
N THR A 103 16.89 -3.37 26.78
CA THR A 103 17.09 -2.06 27.41
C THR A 103 18.55 -1.78 27.80
N SER A 104 19.46 -2.74 27.65
CA SER A 104 20.88 -2.56 27.88
C SER A 104 21.63 -1.92 26.72
N ILE A 105 21.02 -1.91 25.53
CA ILE A 105 21.60 -1.41 24.29
C ILE A 105 20.69 -0.32 23.71
N PRO A 106 21.19 0.86 23.30
CA PRO A 106 20.42 1.86 22.59
C PRO A 106 19.73 1.27 21.35
N MET A 107 18.47 1.64 21.09
CA MET A 107 17.67 1.08 19.99
C MET A 107 18.34 1.24 18.60
N CYS A 108 19.09 2.31 18.39
CA CYS A 108 19.81 2.54 17.12
C CYS A 108 20.90 1.51 16.83
N PHE A 109 21.38 0.78 17.83
CA PHE A 109 22.34 -0.31 17.66
C PHE A 109 21.67 -1.69 17.62
N GLN A 110 20.38 -1.78 17.89
CA GLN A 110 19.61 -3.00 17.73
C GLN A 110 19.19 -3.14 16.26
N LYS A 111 19.23 -4.37 15.73
CA LYS A 111 18.85 -4.63 14.35
C LYS A 111 17.35 -4.38 14.14
N ALA A 112 16.96 -4.04 12.92
CA ALA A 112 15.56 -4.01 12.55
C ALA A 112 14.91 -5.38 12.77
N GLU A 113 13.69 -5.39 13.25
CA GLU A 113 12.87 -6.59 13.32
C GLU A 113 12.31 -6.85 11.92
N GLN A 114 12.77 -7.92 11.28
CA GLN A 114 12.23 -8.31 9.99
C GLN A 114 10.91 -9.04 10.18
N THR A 115 9.83 -8.44 9.76
CA THR A 115 8.53 -9.11 9.67
C THR A 115 8.54 -10.00 8.44
N HIS A 116 8.57 -11.31 8.62
CA HIS A 116 8.55 -12.28 7.52
C HIS A 116 7.17 -12.40 6.86
N LEU A 117 6.11 -11.98 7.54
CA LEU A 117 4.75 -12.01 7.01
C LEU A 117 4.48 -10.77 6.15
N PRO A 118 3.89 -10.95 4.95
CA PRO A 118 3.49 -9.82 4.13
C PRO A 118 2.33 -9.06 4.76
N THR A 119 2.31 -7.74 4.61
CA THR A 119 1.08 -6.98 4.80
C THR A 119 0.14 -7.31 3.64
N THR A 120 -1.02 -7.87 3.95
CA THR A 120 -1.99 -8.34 2.95
C THR A 120 -3.27 -7.51 3.02
N ILE A 121 -3.70 -6.97 1.87
CA ILE A 121 -4.98 -6.28 1.72
C ILE A 121 -5.87 -7.18 0.86
N GLY A 122 -6.95 -7.69 1.46
CA GLY A 122 -7.91 -8.60 0.83
C GLY A 122 -8.69 -7.96 -0.33
N ASP A 123 -9.47 -8.80 -1.02
CA ASP A 123 -10.34 -8.32 -2.12
C ASP A 123 -11.35 -7.29 -1.62
N ASP A 124 -11.72 -6.32 -2.48
CA ASP A 124 -12.80 -5.35 -2.21
C ASP A 124 -12.60 -4.50 -0.94
N CYS A 125 -11.36 -4.15 -0.62
CA CYS A 125 -11.05 -3.28 0.51
C CYS A 125 -10.98 -1.81 0.10
N TRP A 126 -11.39 -0.94 1.00
CA TRP A 126 -11.19 0.50 0.89
C TRP A 126 -10.29 1.00 2.00
N ILE A 127 -9.13 1.54 1.63
CA ILE A 127 -8.16 2.12 2.56
C ILE A 127 -8.28 3.64 2.49
N GLY A 128 -8.74 4.24 3.57
CA GLY A 128 -8.98 5.69 3.67
C GLY A 128 -7.69 6.51 3.64
N VAL A 129 -7.83 7.78 3.26
CA VAL A 129 -6.71 8.72 3.13
C VAL A 129 -5.92 8.85 4.44
N ARG A 130 -4.59 8.95 4.32
CA ARG A 130 -3.67 9.09 5.46
C ARG A 130 -3.71 7.96 6.49
N SER A 131 -4.16 6.78 6.10
CA SER A 131 -4.10 5.61 6.99
C SER A 131 -2.69 5.04 7.03
N ILE A 132 -2.32 4.49 8.18
CA ILE A 132 -1.05 3.79 8.40
C ILE A 132 -1.36 2.33 8.68
N LEU A 133 -0.73 1.42 7.95
CA LEU A 133 -0.80 -0.03 8.21
C LEU A 133 0.54 -0.48 8.76
N THR A 134 0.55 -1.03 9.98
CA THR A 134 1.78 -1.60 10.56
C THR A 134 2.14 -2.94 9.89
N PRO A 135 3.40 -3.39 9.96
CA PRO A 135 3.87 -4.50 9.14
C PRO A 135 3.26 -5.84 9.54
N GLY A 136 3.06 -6.71 8.54
CA GLY A 136 2.68 -8.11 8.76
C GLY A 136 1.21 -8.38 9.07
N HIS A 137 0.33 -7.38 8.94
CA HIS A 137 -1.10 -7.54 9.20
C HIS A 137 -1.91 -7.83 7.95
N THR A 138 -3.04 -8.50 8.17
CA THR A 138 -4.02 -8.80 7.13
C THR A 138 -5.26 -7.92 7.29
N ILE A 139 -5.61 -7.20 6.23
CA ILE A 139 -6.89 -6.51 6.11
C ILE A 139 -7.85 -7.47 5.41
N GLY A 140 -8.83 -7.97 6.14
CA GLY A 140 -9.79 -8.96 5.63
C GLY A 140 -10.61 -8.43 4.46
N GLN A 141 -11.04 -9.33 3.58
CA GLN A 141 -11.84 -9.02 2.41
C GLN A 141 -13.04 -8.11 2.75
N GLY A 142 -13.34 -7.16 1.89
CA GLY A 142 -14.50 -6.29 2.02
C GLY A 142 -14.41 -5.27 3.16
N SER A 143 -13.25 -5.12 3.81
CA SER A 143 -13.11 -4.22 4.95
C SER A 143 -12.84 -2.78 4.53
N ILE A 144 -13.16 -1.86 5.41
CA ILE A 144 -12.93 -0.43 5.24
C ILE A 144 -12.05 0.07 6.38
N ILE A 145 -10.94 0.71 6.03
CA ILE A 145 -10.10 1.45 6.96
C ILE A 145 -10.51 2.93 6.85
N ALA A 146 -11.02 3.49 7.93
CA ALA A 146 -11.40 4.90 7.96
C ALA A 146 -10.17 5.81 7.80
N ALA A 147 -10.37 7.00 7.25
CA ALA A 147 -9.30 7.97 7.03
C ALA A 147 -8.53 8.28 8.32
N GLY A 148 -7.20 8.44 8.21
CA GLY A 148 -6.33 8.78 9.34
C GLY A 148 -6.14 7.68 10.38
N SER A 149 -6.53 6.44 10.08
CA SER A 149 -6.44 5.33 11.03
C SER A 149 -5.04 4.72 11.08
N VAL A 150 -4.66 4.20 12.26
CA VAL A 150 -3.44 3.42 12.45
C VAL A 150 -3.80 1.98 12.77
N VAL A 151 -3.66 1.10 11.77
CA VAL A 151 -3.99 -0.32 11.90
C VAL A 151 -2.79 -1.06 12.49
N THR A 152 -2.97 -1.60 13.69
CA THR A 152 -1.94 -2.30 14.47
C THR A 152 -2.23 -3.78 14.69
N HIS A 153 -3.33 -4.29 14.14
CA HIS A 153 -3.78 -5.69 14.25
C HIS A 153 -4.50 -6.10 12.97
N ASP A 154 -4.68 -7.40 12.79
CA ASP A 154 -5.50 -7.92 11.70
C ASP A 154 -6.93 -7.38 11.76
N VAL A 155 -7.49 -7.08 10.59
CA VAL A 155 -8.87 -6.63 10.44
C VAL A 155 -9.72 -7.77 9.91
N GLN A 156 -10.79 -8.09 10.64
CA GLN A 156 -11.73 -9.14 10.23
C GLN A 156 -12.43 -8.77 8.92
N PRO A 157 -12.76 -9.74 8.05
CA PRO A 157 -13.50 -9.48 6.83
C PRO A 157 -14.77 -8.66 7.06
N TYR A 158 -15.10 -7.80 6.11
CA TYR A 158 -16.31 -6.97 6.09
C TYR A 158 -16.48 -6.06 7.32
N THR A 159 -15.37 -5.66 7.93
CA THR A 159 -15.37 -4.79 9.11
C THR A 159 -14.92 -3.37 8.72
N ILE A 160 -15.60 -2.37 9.27
CA ILE A 160 -15.17 -0.98 9.23
C ILE A 160 -14.40 -0.70 10.50
N VAL A 161 -13.14 -0.31 10.37
CA VAL A 161 -12.27 0.05 11.51
C VAL A 161 -11.81 1.49 11.39
N GLY A 162 -11.52 2.12 12.54
CA GLY A 162 -11.03 3.51 12.55
C GLY A 162 -10.36 3.90 13.87
N GLY A 163 -9.59 4.97 13.81
CA GLY A 163 -8.90 5.54 14.97
C GLY A 163 -7.42 5.19 15.07
N ASN A 164 -6.77 5.62 16.14
CA ASN A 164 -5.37 5.34 16.47
C ASN A 164 -5.24 4.92 17.94
N PRO A 165 -4.99 3.61 18.23
CA PRO A 165 -5.00 2.50 17.27
C PRO A 165 -6.41 2.24 16.71
N ALA A 166 -6.47 1.70 15.49
CA ALA A 166 -7.75 1.41 14.82
C ALA A 166 -8.52 0.31 15.56
N LYS A 167 -9.82 0.56 15.78
CA LYS A 167 -10.74 -0.38 16.43
C LYS A 167 -11.96 -0.62 15.54
N PRO A 168 -12.63 -1.77 15.66
CA PRO A 168 -13.88 -2.01 14.96
C PRO A 168 -14.95 -0.93 15.30
N ILE A 169 -15.53 -0.35 14.26
CA ILE A 169 -16.64 0.59 14.38
C ILE A 169 -17.96 -0.15 14.16
N ARG A 170 -18.05 -0.93 13.06
CA ARG A 170 -19.21 -1.76 12.73
C ARG A 170 -18.90 -2.76 11.63
N SER A 171 -19.79 -3.72 11.43
CA SER A 171 -19.79 -4.57 10.24
C SER A 171 -20.30 -3.83 9.00
N ARG A 172 -19.87 -4.24 7.79
CA ARG A 172 -20.49 -3.82 6.51
C ARG A 172 -21.88 -4.43 6.29
N PHE A 173 -22.17 -5.55 6.93
CA PHE A 173 -23.43 -6.30 6.82
C PHE A 173 -24.47 -5.81 7.83
N GLY A 174 -24.82 -4.58 7.84
CA GLY A 174 -25.91 -4.10 8.68
C GLY A 174 -25.65 -2.72 9.24
N ARG A 175 -26.74 -2.04 9.41
CA ARG A 175 -26.80 -0.77 10.15
C ARG A 175 -26.75 -1.03 11.63
#